data_a1a5f9bd0e52a4e24a2291809f33339f
#
_entry.id   a1a5f9bd0e52a4e24a2291809f33339f
#
_cell.length_a   1.000
_cell.length_b   1.000
_cell.length_c   1.000
_cell.angle_alpha   90.00
_cell.angle_beta   90.00
_cell.angle_gamma   90.00
#
_symmetry.space_group_name_H-M   'P 1'
#
loop_
_entity.id
_entity.type
_entity.pdbx_description
1 polymer ?
#
loop_
_entity_poly.entity_id
_entity_poly.type
_entity_poly.pdbx_seq_one_letter_code
_entity_poly.pdbx_strand_id
1 'polypeptide(L)'
;MSFTEAVKTCFAKYVTFSGRARRSEHWYFFLFITLIQIVLYILLMTGIMGPMGEFIQRGGDPQDVEAIKEIFLGAITSPACIALIAFSLATLLPIIAVQIRRMHDTGRSGWWSMTYWGGNLLSVFVPFASLVGAIWFIYLACQDSQPGDNVYGPNPKGEEAFTTSNF
;
A
#
# COMPACT_ATOMS: atom_id res chain seq x y z
N MET A 1 16.38 8.25 9.11
CA MET A 1 14.93 8.51 9.30
C MET A 1 14.36 7.35 10.10
N SER A 2 13.72 7.63 11.23
CA SER A 2 13.04 6.64 12.06
C SER A 2 11.66 6.28 11.49
N PHE A 3 11.04 5.21 12.01
CA PHE A 3 9.69 4.79 11.60
C PHE A 3 8.65 5.91 11.82
N THR A 4 8.67 6.51 13.01
CA THR A 4 7.72 7.58 13.36
C THR A 4 7.91 8.84 12.50
N GLU A 5 9.14 9.20 12.20
CA GLU A 5 9.45 10.33 11.29
C GLU A 5 8.94 10.06 9.87
N ALA A 6 9.10 8.83 9.36
CA ALA A 6 8.63 8.47 8.04
C ALA A 6 7.10 8.61 7.93
N VAL A 7 6.37 8.07 8.91
CA VAL A 7 4.91 8.17 8.95
C VAL A 7 4.45 9.64 9.02
N LYS A 8 5.02 10.43 9.94
CA LYS A 8 4.71 11.86 10.07
C LYS A 8 5.01 12.63 8.78
N THR A 9 6.16 12.35 8.15
CA THR A 9 6.57 13.00 6.89
C THR A 9 5.60 12.69 5.76
N CYS A 10 5.16 11.43 5.63
CA CYS A 10 4.23 11.04 4.58
C CYS A 10 2.86 11.71 4.76
N PHE A 11 2.35 11.80 6.00
CA PHE A 11 1.10 12.53 6.26
C PHE A 11 1.26 14.05 6.13
N ALA A 12 2.40 14.63 6.51
CA ALA A 12 2.67 16.05 6.28
C ALA A 12 2.76 16.39 4.78
N LYS A 13 3.24 15.44 3.97
CA LYS A 13 3.33 15.54 2.50
C LYS A 13 2.18 14.82 1.80
N TYR A 14 0.98 14.91 2.33
CA TYR A 14 -0.21 14.14 1.97
C TYR A 14 -0.49 14.10 0.46
N VAL A 15 -0.42 15.27 -0.20
CA VAL A 15 -0.63 15.47 -1.64
C VAL A 15 0.61 16.05 -2.34
N THR A 16 1.80 15.90 -1.75
CA THR A 16 3.02 16.40 -2.35
C THR A 16 3.64 15.33 -3.24
N PHE A 17 3.43 15.47 -4.54
CA PHE A 17 3.95 14.56 -5.57
C PHE A 17 5.33 14.95 -6.09
N SER A 18 5.76 16.20 -5.85
CA SER A 18 7.09 16.71 -6.20
C SER A 18 8.13 16.34 -5.15
N GLY A 19 9.41 16.42 -5.55
CA GLY A 19 10.53 16.09 -4.67
C GLY A 19 10.90 14.61 -4.67
N ARG A 20 11.73 14.20 -3.72
CA ARG A 20 12.32 12.86 -3.62
C ARG A 20 11.99 12.23 -2.26
N ALA A 21 11.87 10.91 -2.20
CA ALA A 21 11.65 10.14 -0.98
C ALA A 21 12.70 9.04 -0.82
N ARG A 22 13.30 8.94 0.39
CA ARG A 22 14.24 7.87 0.76
C ARG A 22 13.56 6.51 0.74
N ARG A 23 14.35 5.41 0.61
CA ARG A 23 13.84 4.04 0.83
C ARG A 23 13.16 3.90 2.19
N SER A 24 13.76 4.40 3.26
CA SER A 24 13.20 4.31 4.61
C SER A 24 11.86 5.04 4.74
N GLU A 25 11.67 6.21 4.10
CA GLU A 25 10.39 6.92 4.08
C GLU A 25 9.30 6.07 3.43
N HIS A 26 9.59 5.50 2.25
CA HIS A 26 8.65 4.67 1.51
C HIS A 26 8.31 3.37 2.25
N TRP A 27 9.33 2.59 2.67
CA TRP A 27 9.12 1.27 3.25
C TRP A 27 8.53 1.30 4.65
N TYR A 28 8.89 2.28 5.50
CA TYR A 28 8.28 2.43 6.80
C TYR A 28 6.83 2.89 6.73
N PHE A 29 6.50 3.74 5.76
CA PHE A 29 5.11 4.13 5.54
C PHE A 29 4.28 2.97 4.99
N PHE A 30 4.83 2.21 4.05
CA PHE A 30 4.20 0.99 3.55
C PHE A 30 3.95 -0.02 4.68
N LEU A 31 4.94 -0.26 5.53
CA LEU A 31 4.82 -1.14 6.69
C LEU A 31 3.70 -0.65 7.64
N PHE A 32 3.66 0.64 7.94
CA PHE A 32 2.61 1.24 8.79
C PHE A 32 1.21 0.95 8.24
N ILE A 33 0.99 1.23 6.95
CA ILE A 33 -0.31 0.99 6.31
C ILE A 33 -0.64 -0.50 6.33
N THR A 34 0.31 -1.36 5.97
CA THR A 34 0.11 -2.81 5.90
C THR A 34 -0.27 -3.40 7.26
N LEU A 35 0.39 -2.99 8.33
CA LEU A 35 0.06 -3.47 9.69
C LEU A 35 -1.36 -3.12 10.09
N ILE A 36 -1.81 -1.88 9.85
CA ILE A 36 -3.19 -1.47 10.15
C ILE A 36 -4.19 -2.23 9.26
N GLN A 37 -3.91 -2.36 7.97
CA GLN A 37 -4.77 -3.09 7.05
C GLN A 37 -4.90 -4.56 7.43
N ILE A 38 -3.82 -5.23 7.86
CA ILE A 38 -3.87 -6.62 8.34
C ILE A 38 -4.82 -6.75 9.52
N VAL A 39 -4.73 -5.86 10.53
CA VAL A 39 -5.62 -5.88 11.70
C VAL A 39 -7.07 -5.71 11.28
N LEU A 40 -7.36 -4.70 10.45
CA LEU A 40 -8.73 -4.44 9.96
C LEU A 40 -9.26 -5.60 9.11
N TYR A 41 -8.39 -6.23 8.31
CA TYR A 41 -8.76 -7.37 7.48
C TYR A 41 -9.07 -8.62 8.33
N ILE A 42 -8.28 -8.88 9.38
CA ILE A 42 -8.57 -9.97 10.34
C ILE A 42 -9.92 -9.73 11.01
N LEU A 43 -10.21 -8.50 11.46
CA LEU A 43 -11.50 -8.16 12.07
C LEU A 43 -12.68 -8.36 11.10
N LEU A 44 -12.49 -8.01 9.82
CA LEU A 44 -13.50 -8.25 8.78
C LEU A 44 -13.69 -9.75 8.55
N MET A 45 -12.59 -10.52 8.44
CA MET A 45 -12.65 -11.97 8.23
C MET A 45 -13.33 -12.69 9.38
N THR A 46 -13.10 -12.31 10.64
CA THR A 46 -13.82 -12.88 11.78
C THR A 46 -15.31 -12.61 11.72
N GLY A 47 -15.70 -11.44 11.21
CA GLY A 47 -17.11 -11.08 10.99
C GLY A 47 -17.82 -11.89 9.90
N ILE A 48 -17.07 -12.53 8.99
CA ILE A 48 -17.60 -13.43 7.96
C ILE A 48 -17.53 -14.87 8.44
N MET A 49 -16.38 -15.30 8.92
CA MET A 49 -16.10 -16.71 9.24
C MET A 49 -16.88 -17.20 10.46
N GLY A 50 -17.15 -16.33 11.44
CA GLY A 50 -17.95 -16.67 12.61
C GLY A 50 -19.39 -17.05 12.21
N PRO A 51 -20.17 -16.14 11.64
CA PRO A 51 -21.55 -16.42 11.19
C PRO A 51 -21.63 -17.57 10.16
N MET A 52 -20.66 -17.65 9.25
CA MET A 52 -20.59 -18.74 8.27
C MET A 52 -20.36 -20.09 8.95
N GLY A 53 -19.48 -20.14 9.94
CA GLY A 53 -19.22 -21.36 10.72
C GLY A 53 -20.47 -21.81 11.50
N GLU A 54 -21.19 -20.89 12.14
CA GLU A 54 -22.46 -21.18 12.81
C GLU A 54 -23.52 -21.68 11.83
N PHE A 55 -23.63 -21.07 10.65
CA PHE A 55 -24.56 -21.51 9.61
C PHE A 55 -24.30 -22.95 9.20
N ILE A 56 -23.05 -23.32 8.96
CA ILE A 56 -22.65 -24.68 8.61
C ILE A 56 -22.92 -25.66 9.77
N GLN A 57 -22.57 -25.29 11.01
CA GLN A 57 -22.79 -26.18 12.17
C GLN A 57 -24.27 -26.46 12.46
N ARG A 58 -25.16 -25.53 12.14
CA ARG A 58 -26.62 -25.69 12.27
C ARG A 58 -27.21 -26.51 11.11
N GLY A 59 -26.41 -27.04 10.19
CA GLY A 59 -26.88 -27.80 9.03
C GLY A 59 -27.50 -26.92 7.95
N GLY A 60 -27.05 -25.68 7.83
CA GLY A 60 -27.50 -24.74 6.79
C GLY A 60 -27.22 -25.31 5.39
N ASP A 61 -28.19 -25.13 4.49
CA ASP A 61 -28.04 -25.56 3.09
C ASP A 61 -27.06 -24.65 2.35
N PRO A 62 -25.93 -25.18 1.80
CA PRO A 62 -25.01 -24.39 0.99
C PRO A 62 -25.64 -23.75 -0.26
N GLN A 63 -26.85 -24.17 -0.64
CA GLN A 63 -27.62 -23.57 -1.74
C GLN A 63 -28.59 -22.47 -1.27
N ASP A 64 -28.68 -22.22 0.04
CA ASP A 64 -29.45 -21.10 0.58
C ASP A 64 -28.71 -19.77 0.35
N VAL A 65 -28.91 -19.26 -0.86
CA VAL A 65 -28.28 -18.01 -1.34
C VAL A 65 -28.68 -16.81 -0.46
N GLU A 66 -29.92 -16.81 0.09
CA GLU A 66 -30.40 -15.68 0.87
C GLU A 66 -29.71 -15.62 2.24
N ALA A 67 -29.57 -16.75 2.94
CA ALA A 67 -28.83 -16.83 4.19
C ALA A 67 -27.33 -16.45 4.01
N ILE A 68 -26.69 -16.93 2.95
CA ILE A 68 -25.32 -16.58 2.63
C ILE A 68 -25.18 -15.07 2.33
N LYS A 69 -26.09 -14.51 1.57
CA LYS A 69 -26.14 -13.08 1.26
C LYS A 69 -26.29 -12.22 2.52
N GLU A 70 -27.13 -12.61 3.47
CA GLU A 70 -27.27 -11.89 4.75
C GLU A 70 -25.96 -11.86 5.54
N ILE A 71 -25.20 -12.96 5.57
CA ILE A 71 -23.89 -13.01 6.22
C ILE A 71 -22.93 -12.01 5.56
N PHE A 72 -22.86 -11.98 4.24
CA PHE A 72 -22.00 -11.03 3.51
C PHE A 72 -22.45 -9.58 3.66
N LEU A 73 -23.76 -9.32 3.64
CA LEU A 73 -24.30 -7.98 3.88
C LEU A 73 -23.94 -7.49 5.29
N GLY A 74 -24.09 -8.35 6.30
CA GLY A 74 -23.69 -8.05 7.66
C GLY A 74 -22.20 -7.72 7.77
N ALA A 75 -21.34 -8.43 7.05
CA ALA A 75 -19.92 -8.16 7.02
C ALA A 75 -19.58 -6.83 6.32
N ILE A 76 -20.23 -6.53 5.19
CA ILE A 76 -19.99 -5.27 4.42
C ILE A 76 -20.48 -4.05 5.22
N THR A 77 -21.57 -4.17 5.98
CA THR A 77 -22.08 -3.10 6.82
C THR A 77 -21.43 -3.04 8.20
N SER A 78 -20.51 -3.96 8.50
CA SER A 78 -19.81 -4.01 9.78
C SER A 78 -18.90 -2.79 10.01
N PRO A 79 -18.69 -2.37 11.27
CA PRO A 79 -17.73 -1.30 11.59
C PRO A 79 -16.31 -1.58 11.08
N ALA A 80 -15.92 -2.87 11.01
CA ALA A 80 -14.62 -3.28 10.50
C ALA A 80 -14.47 -2.98 9.00
N CYS A 81 -15.49 -3.28 8.19
CA CYS A 81 -15.50 -2.97 6.75
C CYS A 81 -15.48 -1.46 6.52
N ILE A 82 -16.32 -0.72 7.25
CA ILE A 82 -16.38 0.75 7.16
C ILE A 82 -15.01 1.36 7.53
N ALA A 83 -14.38 0.89 8.61
CA ALA A 83 -13.06 1.35 9.02
C ALA A 83 -11.98 1.01 7.98
N LEU A 84 -12.03 -0.19 7.38
CA LEU A 84 -11.11 -0.59 6.32
C LEU A 84 -11.23 0.32 5.10
N ILE A 85 -12.44 0.60 4.64
CA ILE A 85 -12.69 1.49 3.51
C ILE A 85 -12.22 2.91 3.83
N ALA A 86 -12.62 3.46 4.99
CA ALA A 86 -12.25 4.80 5.41
C ALA A 86 -10.72 4.96 5.53
N PHE A 87 -10.03 4.00 6.14
CA PHE A 87 -8.59 4.00 6.25
C PHE A 87 -7.90 3.90 4.88
N SER A 88 -8.41 3.03 3.99
CA SER A 88 -7.87 2.87 2.64
C SER A 88 -8.01 4.16 1.82
N LEU A 89 -9.15 4.83 1.90
CA LEU A 89 -9.36 6.12 1.24
C LEU A 89 -8.48 7.22 1.84
N ALA A 90 -8.36 7.27 3.17
CA ALA A 90 -7.51 8.25 3.84
C ALA A 90 -6.02 8.07 3.55
N THR A 91 -5.56 6.86 3.24
CA THR A 91 -4.16 6.58 2.94
C THR A 91 -3.85 6.51 1.45
N LEU A 92 -4.85 6.55 0.58
CA LEU A 92 -4.68 6.44 -0.87
C LEU A 92 -3.78 7.53 -1.45
N LEU A 93 -4.04 8.79 -1.12
CA LEU A 93 -3.24 9.91 -1.65
C LEU A 93 -1.80 9.92 -1.11
N PRO A 94 -1.55 9.80 0.20
CA PRO A 94 -0.18 9.78 0.70
C PRO A 94 0.64 8.56 0.22
N ILE A 95 0.02 7.39 -0.03
CA ILE A 95 0.76 6.25 -0.59
C ILE A 95 1.16 6.51 -2.04
N ILE A 96 0.26 7.07 -2.86
CA ILE A 96 0.58 7.47 -4.23
C ILE A 96 1.68 8.54 -4.23
N ALA A 97 1.57 9.55 -3.35
CA ALA A 97 2.54 10.63 -3.26
C ALA A 97 3.94 10.13 -2.89
N VAL A 98 4.06 9.23 -1.91
CA VAL A 98 5.38 8.69 -1.54
C VAL A 98 5.93 7.74 -2.61
N GLN A 99 5.09 6.98 -3.32
CA GLN A 99 5.50 6.14 -4.44
C GLN A 99 6.08 6.96 -5.59
N ILE A 100 5.40 8.04 -5.98
CA ILE A 100 5.88 8.95 -7.03
C ILE A 100 7.21 9.58 -6.62
N ARG A 101 7.32 10.13 -5.40
CA ARG A 101 8.56 10.71 -4.87
C ARG A 101 9.69 9.67 -4.77
N ARG A 102 9.35 8.41 -4.55
CA ARG A 102 10.31 7.31 -4.57
C ARG A 102 10.84 7.04 -5.98
N MET A 103 9.99 7.07 -7.01
CA MET A 103 10.43 6.97 -8.40
C MET A 103 11.33 8.15 -8.79
N HIS A 104 10.97 9.36 -8.39
CA HIS A 104 11.81 10.55 -8.59
C HIS A 104 13.20 10.41 -7.95
N ASP A 105 13.30 9.76 -6.79
CA ASP A 105 14.56 9.54 -6.09
C ASP A 105 15.51 8.59 -6.82
N THR A 106 14.98 7.70 -7.65
CA THR A 106 15.75 6.84 -8.55
C THR A 106 15.99 7.45 -9.94
N GLY A 107 15.68 8.75 -10.12
CA GLY A 107 15.84 9.45 -11.40
C GLY A 107 14.76 9.11 -12.44
N ARG A 108 13.69 8.44 -12.04
CA ARG A 108 12.59 8.03 -12.92
C ARG A 108 11.39 8.92 -12.78
N SER A 109 10.60 9.02 -13.85
CA SER A 109 9.29 9.67 -13.80
C SER A 109 8.35 8.95 -12.84
N GLY A 110 7.48 9.71 -12.14
CA GLY A 110 6.44 9.18 -11.26
C GLY A 110 5.47 8.20 -11.94
N TRP A 111 5.36 8.24 -13.28
CA TRP A 111 4.55 7.29 -14.05
C TRP A 111 4.97 5.83 -13.87
N TRP A 112 6.21 5.55 -13.49
CA TRP A 112 6.65 4.20 -13.17
C TRP A 112 5.95 3.61 -11.94
N SER A 113 5.37 4.42 -11.05
CA SER A 113 4.51 3.93 -9.97
C SER A 113 3.21 3.31 -10.49
N MET A 114 2.78 3.68 -11.70
CA MET A 114 1.58 3.12 -12.35
C MET A 114 1.74 1.65 -12.72
N THR A 115 2.96 1.11 -12.76
CA THR A 115 3.17 -0.34 -12.98
C THR A 115 2.49 -1.18 -11.90
N TYR A 116 2.51 -0.72 -10.64
CA TYR A 116 1.80 -1.35 -9.53
C TYR A 116 0.27 -1.23 -9.70
N TRP A 117 -0.23 -0.01 -9.91
CA TRP A 117 -1.67 0.24 -10.02
C TRP A 117 -2.26 -0.35 -11.29
N GLY A 118 -1.56 -0.23 -12.41
CA GLY A 118 -1.94 -0.82 -13.68
C GLY A 118 -1.95 -2.34 -13.65
N GLY A 119 -0.97 -2.96 -12.98
CA GLY A 119 -0.93 -4.40 -12.76
C GLY A 119 -2.13 -4.90 -11.96
N ASN A 120 -2.53 -4.16 -10.91
CA ASN A 120 -3.73 -4.50 -10.14
C ASN A 120 -5.02 -4.37 -10.96
N LEU A 121 -5.15 -3.30 -11.75
CA LEU A 121 -6.31 -3.13 -12.63
C LEU A 121 -6.36 -4.20 -13.72
N LEU A 122 -5.22 -4.50 -14.33
CA LEU A 122 -5.12 -5.51 -15.38
C LEU A 122 -5.39 -6.92 -14.87
N SER A 123 -5.17 -7.21 -13.58
CA SER A 123 -5.38 -8.52 -12.98
C SER A 123 -6.84 -8.98 -13.02
N VAL A 124 -7.79 -8.07 -13.23
CA VAL A 124 -9.21 -8.39 -13.47
C VAL A 124 -9.37 -9.22 -14.75
N PHE A 125 -8.51 -8.99 -15.75
CA PHE A 125 -8.59 -9.65 -17.06
C PHE A 125 -7.45 -10.66 -17.27
N VAL A 126 -6.28 -10.40 -16.70
CA VAL A 126 -5.07 -11.21 -16.89
C VAL A 126 -4.60 -11.73 -15.53
N PRO A 127 -4.79 -13.02 -15.24
CA PRO A 127 -4.28 -13.61 -14.00
C PRO A 127 -2.79 -13.30 -13.81
N PHE A 128 -2.38 -13.07 -12.56
CA PHE A 128 -1.00 -12.75 -12.17
C PHE A 128 -0.45 -11.37 -12.62
N ALA A 129 -1.20 -10.55 -13.35
CA ALA A 129 -0.73 -9.22 -13.74
C ALA A 129 -0.39 -8.33 -12.53
N SER A 130 -1.15 -8.44 -11.43
CA SER A 130 -0.85 -7.75 -10.16
C SER A 130 0.48 -8.20 -9.55
N LEU A 131 0.78 -9.51 -9.61
CA LEU A 131 2.04 -10.04 -9.09
C LEU A 131 3.24 -9.51 -9.90
N VAL A 132 3.15 -9.52 -11.22
CA VAL A 132 4.19 -8.97 -12.10
C VAL A 132 4.39 -7.48 -11.86
N GLY A 133 3.30 -6.71 -11.77
CA GLY A 133 3.35 -5.28 -11.48
C GLY A 133 3.95 -4.98 -10.09
N ALA A 134 3.60 -5.78 -9.09
CA ALA A 134 4.14 -5.65 -7.74
C ALA A 134 5.65 -5.97 -7.68
N ILE A 135 6.08 -7.08 -8.27
CA ILE A 135 7.51 -7.46 -8.31
C ILE A 135 8.33 -6.38 -9.02
N TRP A 136 7.84 -5.90 -10.16
CA TRP A 136 8.51 -4.84 -10.90
C TRP A 136 8.61 -3.53 -10.09
N PHE A 137 7.51 -3.13 -9.45
CA PHE A 137 7.50 -1.94 -8.60
C PHE A 137 8.44 -2.08 -7.39
N ILE A 138 8.44 -3.25 -6.72
CA ILE A 138 9.35 -3.55 -5.60
C ILE A 138 10.81 -3.43 -6.06
N TYR A 139 11.15 -4.01 -7.21
CA TYR A 139 12.49 -3.90 -7.79
C TYR A 139 12.89 -2.42 -7.97
N LEU A 140 12.02 -1.61 -8.56
CA LEU A 140 12.28 -0.17 -8.76
C LEU A 140 12.40 0.58 -7.42
N ALA A 141 11.52 0.28 -6.46
CA ALA A 141 11.51 0.94 -5.16
C ALA A 141 12.71 0.54 -4.27
N CYS A 142 13.33 -0.62 -4.51
CA CYS A 142 14.51 -1.09 -3.79
C CYS A 142 15.83 -0.53 -4.34
N GLN A 143 15.85 0.06 -5.54
CA GLN A 143 17.06 0.66 -6.10
C GLN A 143 17.59 1.79 -5.22
N ASP A 144 18.88 2.09 -5.27
CA ASP A 144 19.42 3.18 -4.47
C ASP A 144 19.00 4.55 -4.99
N SER A 145 19.08 5.56 -4.13
CA SER A 145 18.85 6.95 -4.49
C SER A 145 19.89 7.37 -5.54
N GLN A 146 19.46 8.11 -6.55
CA GLN A 146 20.39 8.70 -7.52
C GLN A 146 21.35 9.64 -6.78
N PRO A 147 22.69 9.51 -7.00
CA PRO A 147 23.67 10.38 -6.38
C PRO A 147 23.47 11.84 -6.78
N GLY A 148 23.75 12.75 -5.84
CA GLY A 148 23.60 14.19 -6.08
C GLY A 148 22.15 14.63 -6.29
N ASP A 149 22.01 15.88 -6.69
CA ASP A 149 20.71 16.48 -7.03
C ASP A 149 20.25 16.02 -8.41
N ASN A 150 18.96 15.96 -8.61
CA ASN A 150 18.37 15.63 -9.90
C ASN A 150 17.24 16.60 -10.26
N VAL A 151 16.61 16.40 -11.41
CA VAL A 151 15.51 17.25 -11.92
C VAL A 151 14.30 17.34 -10.97
N TYR A 152 14.20 16.46 -9.99
CA TYR A 152 13.11 16.40 -9.02
C TYR A 152 13.46 17.03 -7.67
N GLY A 153 14.73 17.38 -7.45
CA GLY A 153 15.18 18.07 -6.24
C GLY A 153 16.46 17.52 -5.61
N PRO A 154 16.82 18.07 -4.44
CA PRO A 154 18.06 17.69 -3.74
C PRO A 154 18.02 16.25 -3.26
N ASN A 155 19.23 15.68 -3.11
CA ASN A 155 19.38 14.32 -2.60
C ASN A 155 18.88 14.24 -1.15
N PRO A 156 17.85 13.42 -0.86
CA PRO A 156 17.30 13.31 0.49
C PRO A 156 18.25 12.66 1.50
N LYS A 157 19.35 12.05 1.07
CA LYS A 157 20.40 11.53 1.95
C LYS A 157 21.41 12.60 2.38
N GLY A 158 21.39 13.79 1.76
CA GLY A 158 22.38 14.84 2.00
C GLY A 158 23.78 14.43 1.55
N GLU A 159 24.81 15.11 2.06
CA GLU A 159 26.24 14.84 1.77
C GLU A 159 26.74 13.50 2.32
N GLU A 160 26.02 12.84 3.23
CA GLU A 160 26.39 11.54 3.81
C GLU A 160 26.55 10.43 2.74
N ALA A 161 25.91 10.58 1.58
CA ALA A 161 26.00 9.60 0.49
C ALA A 161 27.34 9.67 -0.26
N PHE A 162 28.10 10.75 -0.15
CA PHE A 162 29.38 10.91 -0.84
C PHE A 162 30.55 10.20 -0.14
N THR A 163 30.45 9.99 1.20
CA THR A 163 31.57 9.48 2.01
C THR A 163 31.66 7.95 1.97
N THR A 164 30.59 7.23 1.67
CA THR A 164 30.56 5.75 1.69
C THR A 164 30.80 5.09 0.34
N SER A 165 30.86 5.84 -0.75
CA SER A 165 31.08 5.27 -2.10
C SER A 165 32.55 5.22 -2.53
N ASN A 166 33.49 5.62 -1.68
CA ASN A 166 34.94 5.69 -1.98
C ASN A 166 35.78 4.62 -1.25
N PHE A 167 35.15 3.49 -0.86
CA PHE A 167 35.89 2.32 -0.35
C PHE A 167 35.47 1.06 -1.08
#